data_ffe9c0c9a53640bed8e4f24fa62a96bc
#
_entry.id   ffe9c0c9a53640bed8e4f24fa62a96bc
#
_cell.length_a   1.000
_cell.length_b   1.000
_cell.length_c   1.000
_cell.angle_alpha   90.00
_cell.angle_beta   90.00
_cell.angle_gamma   90.00
#
_symmetry.space_group_name_H-M   'P 1'
#
loop_
_entity.id
_entity.type
_entity.pdbx_description
1 polymer ?
#
loop_
_entity_poly.entity_id
_entity_poly.type
_entity_poly.pdbx_seq_one_letter_code
_entity_poly.pdbx_strand_id
1 'polypeptide(L)'
;INPPVVLPTTKHSFVVKKLADQAPWIIGRAGMHYRDLIPDRLGGSIIASHIRIPDGGPVPDMVHYHSVGFQLIFCYKGWVDLVYEDQGEPLRLHAGNCVIQPPEIRHQVLYASDNIEVIEIGVPADHITTIDHKMELPNKTVNKNRRFKGQKFVHHKAEEAQWEKFRVPGFISRDTGIAKNTKNVAGVHIIRPEKNKSPETYHDSDILFNFVMEGNMILSGEGKEPFKLS
;
A
#
# COMPACT_ATOMS: atom_id res chain seq x y z
N ILE A 1 15.10 -7.03 20.54
CA ILE A 1 13.91 -6.18 20.74
C ILE A 1 14.11 -4.96 19.87
N ASN A 2 13.20 -4.72 18.91
CA ASN A 2 13.26 -3.53 18.08
C ASN A 2 12.91 -2.29 18.92
N PRO A 3 13.51 -1.12 18.65
CA PRO A 3 13.13 0.11 19.31
C PRO A 3 11.66 0.45 19.02
N PRO A 4 11.01 1.25 19.87
CA PRO A 4 9.66 1.73 19.59
C PRO A 4 9.60 2.46 18.25
N VAL A 5 8.50 2.27 17.51
CA VAL A 5 8.24 3.05 16.29
C VAL A 5 8.02 4.51 16.69
N VAL A 6 8.82 5.39 16.13
CA VAL A 6 8.66 6.84 16.30
C VAL A 6 8.06 7.38 15.00
N LEU A 7 6.91 8.04 15.10
CA LEU A 7 6.27 8.70 13.97
C LEU A 7 6.77 10.16 13.92
N PRO A 8 7.52 10.54 12.86
CA PRO A 8 7.92 11.94 12.66
C PRO A 8 6.69 12.82 12.46
N THR A 9 6.81 14.09 12.83
CA THR A 9 5.81 15.09 12.47
C THR A 9 5.75 15.24 10.96
N THR A 10 4.56 15.14 10.39
CA THR A 10 4.35 15.28 8.95
C THR A 10 4.68 16.71 8.51
N LYS A 11 5.59 16.83 7.56
CA LYS A 11 5.87 18.09 6.87
C LYS A 11 5.05 18.11 5.58
N HIS A 12 3.88 18.74 5.66
CA HIS A 12 2.97 18.80 4.52
C HIS A 12 3.62 19.43 3.30
N SER A 13 3.54 18.76 2.18
CA SER A 13 3.93 19.26 0.87
C SER A 13 2.93 18.76 -0.18
N PHE A 14 2.87 19.47 -1.30
CA PHE A 14 2.08 19.05 -2.45
C PHE A 14 3.02 18.46 -3.50
N VAL A 15 3.02 17.15 -3.62
CA VAL A 15 3.89 16.40 -4.53
C VAL A 15 3.08 15.82 -5.67
N VAL A 16 3.51 16.03 -6.91
CA VAL A 16 3.00 15.37 -8.10
C VAL A 16 4.14 14.63 -8.78
N LYS A 17 3.96 13.34 -9.00
CA LYS A 17 4.88 12.50 -9.78
C LYS A 17 4.14 11.93 -10.97
N LYS A 18 4.74 11.97 -12.13
CA LYS A 18 4.21 11.42 -13.37
C LYS A 18 5.06 10.24 -13.84
N LEU A 19 4.44 9.28 -14.50
CA LEU A 19 5.18 8.18 -15.11
C LEU A 19 6.22 8.68 -16.12
N ALA A 20 5.91 9.77 -16.83
CA ALA A 20 6.79 10.44 -17.78
C ALA A 20 8.07 11.03 -17.14
N ASP A 21 8.10 11.25 -15.83
CA ASP A 21 9.29 11.73 -15.13
C ASP A 21 10.43 10.70 -15.12
N GLN A 22 10.14 9.46 -15.51
CA GLN A 22 11.10 8.36 -15.68
C GLN A 22 12.08 8.21 -14.50
N ALA A 23 11.56 8.36 -13.27
CA ALA A 23 12.39 8.15 -12.08
C ALA A 23 13.09 6.79 -12.15
N PRO A 24 14.40 6.72 -11.83
CA PRO A 24 15.16 5.49 -11.97
C PRO A 24 14.63 4.39 -11.04
N TRP A 25 14.75 3.14 -11.49
CA TRP A 25 14.54 1.99 -10.66
C TRP A 25 15.79 1.69 -9.84
N ILE A 26 15.62 1.49 -8.55
CA ILE A 26 16.68 1.08 -7.62
C ILE A 26 16.45 -0.36 -7.25
N ILE A 27 17.46 -1.22 -7.43
CA ILE A 27 17.39 -2.62 -7.05
C ILE A 27 17.55 -2.72 -5.53
N GLY A 28 16.59 -3.35 -4.87
CA GLY A 28 16.55 -3.54 -3.44
C GLY A 28 16.53 -5.00 -3.03
N ARG A 29 15.89 -5.29 -1.90
CA ARG A 29 15.82 -6.62 -1.31
C ARG A 29 15.17 -7.64 -2.27
N ALA A 30 15.66 -8.88 -2.24
CA ALA A 30 15.17 -10.00 -3.05
C ALA A 30 15.12 -9.72 -4.57
N GLY A 31 15.96 -8.79 -5.08
CA GLY A 31 15.98 -8.42 -6.49
C GLY A 31 14.82 -7.56 -6.97
N MET A 32 13.96 -7.12 -6.08
CA MET A 32 12.84 -6.22 -6.42
C MET A 32 13.36 -4.83 -6.80
N HIS A 33 12.70 -4.20 -7.75
CA HIS A 33 13.02 -2.86 -8.21
C HIS A 33 12.04 -1.85 -7.59
N TYR A 34 12.57 -0.76 -7.06
CA TYR A 34 11.82 0.26 -6.34
C TYR A 34 12.00 1.63 -6.98
N ARG A 35 10.95 2.45 -6.96
CA ARG A 35 11.05 3.90 -7.15
C ARG A 35 10.12 4.63 -6.20
N ASP A 36 10.61 5.73 -5.66
CA ASP A 36 9.91 6.54 -4.69
C ASP A 36 8.87 7.44 -5.38
N LEU A 37 7.64 7.41 -4.90
CA LEU A 37 6.53 8.23 -5.38
C LEU A 37 6.40 9.55 -4.61
N ILE A 38 6.99 9.65 -3.42
CA ILE A 38 6.99 10.85 -2.57
C ILE A 38 8.43 11.12 -2.12
N PRO A 39 9.27 11.77 -2.94
CA PRO A 39 10.71 11.90 -2.69
C PRO A 39 11.08 12.61 -1.39
N ASP A 40 10.29 13.57 -0.93
CA ASP A 40 10.50 14.27 0.33
C ASP A 40 9.95 13.52 1.55
N ARG A 41 9.23 12.41 1.30
CA ARG A 41 8.63 11.53 2.32
C ARG A 41 7.86 12.28 3.39
N LEU A 42 7.38 13.49 3.07
CA LEU A 42 6.69 14.42 3.97
C LEU A 42 7.44 14.59 5.31
N GLY A 43 8.76 14.74 5.25
CA GLY A 43 9.62 14.87 6.44
C GLY A 43 9.90 13.55 7.18
N GLY A 44 9.74 12.42 6.49
CA GLY A 44 9.96 11.07 7.03
C GLY A 44 8.71 10.37 7.54
N SER A 45 7.54 11.01 7.43
CA SER A 45 6.29 10.43 7.93
C SER A 45 5.73 9.30 7.05
N ILE A 46 6.06 9.27 5.75
CA ILE A 46 5.57 8.27 4.81
C ILE A 46 6.64 7.86 3.80
N ILE A 47 6.65 6.61 3.40
CA ILE A 47 7.24 6.16 2.15
C ILE A 47 6.15 5.59 1.26
N ALA A 48 6.14 5.99 -0.01
CA ALA A 48 5.29 5.43 -1.04
C ALA A 48 6.18 4.93 -2.18
N SER A 49 6.17 3.64 -2.41
CA SER A 49 7.04 2.99 -3.39
C SER A 49 6.21 2.35 -4.50
N HIS A 50 6.61 2.57 -5.74
CA HIS A 50 6.23 1.72 -6.85
C HIS A 50 7.28 0.61 -6.97
N ILE A 51 6.85 -0.62 -6.84
CA ILE A 51 7.72 -1.79 -6.84
C ILE A 51 7.38 -2.65 -8.05
N ARG A 52 8.39 -3.21 -8.69
CA ARG A 52 8.22 -4.23 -9.72
C ARG A 52 9.17 -5.40 -9.54
N ILE A 53 8.76 -6.58 -10.00
CA ILE A 53 9.61 -7.75 -10.19
C ILE A 53 9.58 -8.06 -11.69
N PRO A 54 10.66 -7.78 -12.44
CA PRO A 54 10.67 -7.93 -13.89
C PRO A 54 10.49 -9.38 -14.32
N ASP A 55 11.25 -10.28 -13.69
CA ASP A 55 11.25 -11.70 -14.00
C ASP A 55 10.35 -12.41 -12.97
N GLY A 56 9.32 -13.07 -13.45
CA GLY A 56 8.44 -13.87 -12.60
C GLY A 56 9.14 -15.10 -12.01
N GLY A 57 8.40 -15.88 -11.25
CA GLY A 57 8.90 -17.10 -10.65
C GLY A 57 9.08 -17.02 -9.14
N PRO A 58 9.85 -17.95 -8.56
CA PRO A 58 10.13 -17.97 -7.12
C PRO A 58 10.89 -16.71 -6.70
N VAL A 59 10.41 -16.06 -5.65
CA VAL A 59 11.08 -14.88 -5.08
C VAL A 59 12.02 -15.33 -3.95
N PRO A 60 13.32 -14.98 -3.99
CA PRO A 60 14.28 -15.37 -2.96
C PRO A 60 14.13 -14.52 -1.69
N ASP A 61 12.94 -14.59 -1.10
CA ASP A 61 12.60 -13.87 0.12
C ASP A 61 12.61 -14.79 1.33
N MET A 62 12.79 -14.23 2.52
CA MET A 62 12.75 -14.94 3.79
C MET A 62 11.64 -14.40 4.66
N VAL A 63 11.19 -15.21 5.63
CA VAL A 63 10.22 -14.74 6.62
C VAL A 63 10.80 -13.53 7.34
N HIS A 64 10.05 -12.44 7.32
CA HIS A 64 10.45 -11.18 7.91
C HIS A 64 9.24 -10.37 8.41
N TYR A 65 9.50 -9.30 9.12
CA TYR A 65 8.49 -8.34 9.55
C TYR A 65 9.05 -6.93 9.60
N HIS A 66 8.16 -5.96 9.59
CA HIS A 66 8.49 -4.54 9.62
C HIS A 66 8.03 -3.89 10.92
N SER A 67 8.89 -3.04 11.51
CA SER A 67 8.49 -2.17 12.62
C SER A 67 7.82 -0.91 12.08
N VAL A 68 6.60 -1.06 11.59
CA VAL A 68 5.79 0.02 11.02
C VAL A 68 4.62 0.38 11.93
N GLY A 69 4.05 1.56 11.74
CA GLY A 69 2.74 1.93 12.27
C GLY A 69 1.60 1.54 11.34
N PHE A 70 1.87 1.53 10.03
CA PHE A 70 0.95 1.11 8.98
C PHE A 70 1.73 0.68 7.74
N GLN A 71 1.26 -0.37 7.05
CA GLN A 71 1.81 -0.76 5.74
C GLN A 71 0.72 -1.34 4.85
N LEU A 72 0.62 -0.82 3.63
CA LEU A 72 -0.29 -1.26 2.57
C LEU A 72 0.52 -1.83 1.42
N ILE A 73 0.07 -2.96 0.87
CA ILE A 73 0.50 -3.49 -0.42
C ILE A 73 -0.72 -3.54 -1.34
N PHE A 74 -0.71 -2.78 -2.41
CA PHE A 74 -1.72 -2.80 -3.45
C PHE A 74 -1.14 -3.38 -4.74
N CYS A 75 -1.70 -4.47 -5.23
CA CYS A 75 -1.27 -5.06 -6.49
C CYS A 75 -1.84 -4.25 -7.66
N TYR A 76 -0.95 -3.59 -8.40
CA TYR A 76 -1.32 -2.74 -9.53
C TYR A 76 -1.42 -3.52 -10.84
N LYS A 77 -0.46 -4.44 -11.07
CA LYS A 77 -0.44 -5.34 -12.24
C LYS A 77 0.04 -6.73 -11.87
N GLY A 78 -0.42 -7.74 -12.60
CA GLY A 78 -0.01 -9.12 -12.38
C GLY A 78 -0.57 -9.72 -11.10
N TRP A 79 0.20 -10.58 -10.45
CA TRP A 79 -0.14 -11.22 -9.20
C TRP A 79 1.10 -11.66 -8.42
N VAL A 80 0.94 -11.85 -7.11
CA VAL A 80 1.98 -12.34 -6.21
C VAL A 80 1.39 -13.27 -5.16
N ASP A 81 2.11 -14.35 -4.86
CA ASP A 81 1.78 -15.28 -3.78
C ASP A 81 2.51 -14.86 -2.51
N LEU A 82 1.75 -14.70 -1.46
CA LEU A 82 2.17 -14.21 -0.15
C LEU A 82 1.69 -15.16 0.95
N VAL A 83 2.47 -15.27 2.01
CA VAL A 83 2.08 -16.02 3.20
C VAL A 83 2.26 -15.15 4.44
N TYR A 84 1.32 -15.25 5.37
CA TYR A 84 1.25 -14.42 6.57
C TYR A 84 1.06 -15.23 7.83
N GLU A 85 1.71 -14.80 8.90
CA GLU A 85 1.56 -15.36 10.25
C GLU A 85 0.08 -15.41 10.67
N ASP A 86 -0.35 -16.58 11.13
CA ASP A 86 -1.72 -16.88 11.63
C ASP A 86 -2.84 -16.70 10.60
N GLN A 87 -2.54 -16.51 9.32
CA GLN A 87 -3.56 -16.33 8.30
C GLN A 87 -3.89 -17.62 7.52
N GLY A 88 -3.16 -18.70 7.78
CA GLY A 88 -3.32 -20.01 7.11
C GLY A 88 -2.50 -20.12 5.84
N GLU A 89 -3.04 -20.80 4.83
CA GLU A 89 -2.37 -21.07 3.58
C GLU A 89 -1.98 -19.81 2.82
N PRO A 90 -0.96 -19.87 1.94
CA PRO A 90 -0.59 -18.77 1.06
C PRO A 90 -1.80 -18.20 0.30
N LEU A 91 -1.82 -16.91 0.13
CA LEU A 91 -2.82 -16.21 -0.66
C LEU A 91 -2.20 -15.66 -1.95
N ARG A 92 -3.00 -15.59 -3.01
CA ARG A 92 -2.63 -14.89 -4.23
C ARG A 92 -3.26 -13.51 -4.26
N LEU A 93 -2.43 -12.50 -4.37
CA LEU A 93 -2.83 -11.10 -4.50
C LEU A 93 -2.83 -10.74 -5.99
N HIS A 94 -4.02 -10.60 -6.58
CA HIS A 94 -4.21 -10.21 -7.97
C HIS A 94 -4.26 -8.70 -8.14
N ALA A 95 -4.03 -8.22 -9.35
CA ALA A 95 -4.24 -6.81 -9.70
C ALA A 95 -5.62 -6.31 -9.26
N GLY A 96 -5.67 -5.14 -8.64
CA GLY A 96 -6.86 -4.54 -8.02
C GLY A 96 -7.10 -4.94 -6.57
N ASN A 97 -6.39 -5.94 -6.05
CA ASN A 97 -6.49 -6.39 -4.66
C ASN A 97 -5.42 -5.73 -3.80
N CYS A 98 -5.65 -5.66 -2.51
CA CYS A 98 -4.65 -5.18 -1.57
C CYS A 98 -4.67 -5.92 -0.24
N VAL A 99 -3.56 -5.84 0.46
CA VAL A 99 -3.44 -6.28 1.84
C VAL A 99 -2.85 -5.15 2.69
N ILE A 100 -3.18 -5.14 3.97
CA ILE A 100 -2.32 -4.46 4.94
C ILE A 100 -1.43 -5.48 5.62
N GLN A 101 -0.23 -5.06 5.92
CA GLN A 101 0.72 -5.78 6.76
C GLN A 101 0.74 -5.09 8.13
N PRO A 102 -0.08 -5.56 9.09
CA PRO A 102 -0.09 -4.97 10.42
C PRO A 102 1.30 -4.96 11.05
N PRO A 103 1.56 -4.05 12.01
CA PRO A 103 2.87 -3.95 12.66
C PRO A 103 3.41 -5.29 13.14
N GLU A 104 4.60 -5.65 12.67
CA GLU A 104 5.33 -6.86 13.06
C GLU A 104 4.68 -8.21 12.67
N ILE A 105 3.68 -8.25 11.81
CA ILE A 105 3.20 -9.52 11.24
C ILE A 105 4.32 -10.16 10.40
N ARG A 106 4.63 -11.42 10.67
CA ARG A 106 5.59 -12.17 9.86
C ARG A 106 4.97 -12.52 8.53
N HIS A 107 5.74 -12.35 7.48
CA HIS A 107 5.29 -12.66 6.13
C HIS A 107 6.46 -12.99 5.22
N GLN A 108 6.13 -13.52 4.05
CA GLN A 108 7.10 -13.88 3.02
C GLN A 108 6.45 -13.76 1.65
N VAL A 109 7.20 -13.27 0.67
CA VAL A 109 6.86 -13.31 -0.75
C VAL A 109 7.35 -14.64 -1.30
N LEU A 110 6.46 -15.43 -1.92
CA LEU A 110 6.80 -16.78 -2.38
C LEU A 110 7.06 -16.83 -3.88
N TYR A 111 6.15 -16.25 -4.66
CA TYR A 111 6.16 -16.35 -6.10
C TYR A 111 5.51 -15.12 -6.73
N ALA A 112 5.95 -14.72 -7.91
CA ALA A 112 5.42 -13.56 -8.61
C ALA A 112 5.17 -13.87 -10.09
N SER A 113 4.19 -13.20 -10.70
CA SER A 113 4.04 -13.18 -12.14
C SER A 113 5.11 -12.30 -12.79
N ASP A 114 5.38 -12.54 -14.08
CA ASP A 114 6.26 -11.67 -14.86
C ASP A 114 5.75 -10.22 -14.81
N ASN A 115 6.68 -9.29 -14.63
CA ASN A 115 6.39 -7.85 -14.63
C ASN A 115 5.27 -7.44 -13.66
N ILE A 116 5.17 -8.09 -12.51
CA ILE A 116 4.27 -7.63 -11.45
C ILE A 116 4.65 -6.22 -11.01
N GLU A 117 3.63 -5.41 -10.76
CA GLU A 117 3.79 -4.08 -10.16
C GLU A 117 2.89 -3.93 -8.94
N VAL A 118 3.44 -3.41 -7.85
CA VAL A 118 2.70 -3.10 -6.62
C VAL A 118 2.99 -1.68 -6.17
N ILE A 119 2.02 -1.09 -5.47
CA ILE A 119 2.19 0.17 -4.75
C ILE A 119 2.25 -0.19 -3.27
N GLU A 120 3.35 0.19 -2.64
CA GLU A 120 3.57 0.03 -1.21
C GLU A 120 3.50 1.39 -0.50
N ILE A 121 2.78 1.45 0.61
CA ILE A 121 2.74 2.61 1.50
C ILE A 121 3.21 2.15 2.87
N GLY A 122 4.26 2.78 3.38
CA GLY A 122 4.82 2.51 4.71
C GLY A 122 4.81 3.77 5.59
N VAL A 123 4.45 3.63 6.84
CA VAL A 123 4.45 4.70 7.86
C VAL A 123 5.12 4.18 9.14
N PRO A 124 6.20 4.82 9.61
CA PRO A 124 6.95 5.92 9.01
C PRO A 124 7.79 5.49 7.80
N ALA A 125 8.42 6.46 7.12
CA ALA A 125 9.31 6.17 6.00
C ALA A 125 10.51 5.31 6.43
N ASP A 126 11.15 5.68 7.52
CA ASP A 126 12.23 4.89 8.10
C ASP A 126 11.68 3.88 9.10
N HIS A 127 11.83 2.60 8.77
CA HIS A 127 11.42 1.49 9.60
C HIS A 127 12.39 0.31 9.45
N ILE A 128 12.42 -0.54 10.46
CA ILE A 128 13.31 -1.70 10.50
C ILE A 128 12.62 -2.90 9.85
N THR A 129 13.31 -3.56 8.94
CA THR A 129 12.96 -4.90 8.46
C THR A 129 13.79 -5.92 9.22
N THR A 130 13.15 -6.86 9.88
CA THR A 130 13.80 -7.91 10.66
C THR A 130 13.49 -9.27 10.05
N ILE A 131 14.52 -10.04 9.71
CA ILE A 131 14.39 -11.43 9.28
C ILE A 131 14.17 -12.31 10.50
N ASP A 132 13.16 -13.16 10.44
CA ASP A 132 12.87 -14.14 11.48
C ASP A 132 13.33 -15.54 11.05
N HIS A 133 14.57 -15.91 11.40
CA HIS A 133 15.17 -17.19 11.04
C HIS A 133 14.54 -18.40 11.74
N LYS A 134 13.66 -18.17 12.73
CA LYS A 134 13.05 -19.25 13.52
C LYS A 134 11.60 -19.53 13.11
N MET A 135 10.99 -18.58 12.39
CA MET A 135 9.60 -18.69 11.97
C MET A 135 9.51 -19.37 10.61
N GLU A 136 8.68 -20.41 10.53
CA GLU A 136 8.29 -21.04 9.26
C GLU A 136 6.84 -20.67 8.94
N LEU A 137 6.58 -20.35 7.68
CA LEU A 137 5.24 -20.02 7.18
C LEU A 137 4.85 -20.97 6.02
N PRO A 138 3.58 -21.42 5.95
CA PRO A 138 2.50 -21.13 6.89
C PRO A 138 2.73 -21.79 8.25
N ASN A 139 2.46 -21.06 9.32
CA ASN A 139 2.49 -21.61 10.67
C ASN A 139 1.22 -22.43 10.99
N LYS A 140 1.32 -23.34 11.95
CA LYS A 140 0.21 -24.25 12.31
C LYS A 140 -1.01 -23.54 12.90
N THR A 141 -0.79 -22.39 13.52
CA THR A 141 -1.87 -21.60 14.13
C THR A 141 -2.58 -20.78 13.06
N VAL A 142 -3.91 -20.82 13.07
CA VAL A 142 -4.74 -19.95 12.25
C VAL A 142 -5.62 -19.10 13.17
N ASN A 143 -5.38 -17.80 13.21
CA ASN A 143 -6.16 -16.85 13.99
C ASN A 143 -6.39 -15.55 13.21
N LYS A 144 -7.31 -15.60 12.25
CA LYS A 144 -7.67 -14.46 11.39
C LYS A 144 -8.21 -13.25 12.18
N ASN A 145 -8.52 -13.41 13.46
CA ASN A 145 -8.97 -12.32 14.32
C ASN A 145 -7.85 -11.70 15.16
N ARG A 146 -6.64 -12.24 15.08
CA ARG A 146 -5.49 -11.69 15.80
C ARG A 146 -5.27 -10.22 15.44
N ARG A 147 -4.94 -9.44 16.46
CA ARG A 147 -4.56 -8.04 16.32
C ARG A 147 -3.08 -7.87 16.60
N PHE A 148 -2.40 -7.24 15.67
CA PHE A 148 -0.99 -6.86 15.77
C PHE A 148 -0.96 -5.37 16.10
N LYS A 149 -0.59 -5.02 17.32
CA LYS A 149 -0.64 -3.62 17.84
C LYS A 149 -1.99 -2.91 17.57
N GLY A 150 -3.09 -3.66 17.67
CA GLY A 150 -4.43 -3.13 17.50
C GLY A 150 -5.01 -3.22 16.09
N GLN A 151 -4.21 -3.54 15.07
CA GLN A 151 -4.64 -3.71 13.68
C GLN A 151 -4.85 -5.18 13.35
N LYS A 152 -5.83 -5.49 12.50
CA LYS A 152 -6.05 -6.83 11.94
C LYS A 152 -5.47 -6.89 10.53
N PHE A 153 -5.03 -8.07 10.13
CA PHE A 153 -4.75 -8.35 8.73
C PHE A 153 -6.02 -8.13 7.88
N VAL A 154 -5.86 -7.52 6.74
CA VAL A 154 -6.93 -7.33 5.75
C VAL A 154 -6.42 -7.82 4.40
N HIS A 155 -7.20 -8.68 3.74
CA HIS A 155 -7.05 -9.01 2.33
C HIS A 155 -8.33 -8.54 1.62
N HIS A 156 -8.23 -7.40 0.95
CA HIS A 156 -9.31 -6.89 0.10
C HIS A 156 -9.23 -7.55 -1.27
N LYS A 157 -10.35 -8.08 -1.73
CA LYS A 157 -10.52 -8.68 -3.04
C LYS A 157 -11.50 -7.84 -3.86
N ALA A 158 -11.04 -7.33 -4.99
CA ALA A 158 -11.84 -6.45 -5.83
C ALA A 158 -13.11 -7.11 -6.36
N GLU A 159 -13.04 -8.41 -6.63
CA GLU A 159 -14.16 -9.22 -7.13
C GLU A 159 -15.27 -9.45 -6.09
N GLU A 160 -14.95 -9.38 -4.80
CA GLU A 160 -15.92 -9.52 -3.70
C GLU A 160 -16.53 -8.18 -3.26
N ALA A 161 -15.94 -7.05 -3.70
CA ALA A 161 -16.32 -5.72 -3.22
C ALA A 161 -17.40 -5.08 -4.09
N GLN A 162 -18.30 -4.36 -3.44
CA GLN A 162 -19.38 -3.63 -4.11
C GLN A 162 -18.97 -2.17 -4.36
N TRP A 163 -19.48 -1.59 -5.45
CA TRP A 163 -19.37 -0.17 -5.71
C TRP A 163 -20.48 0.59 -4.96
N GLU A 164 -20.08 1.56 -4.16
CA GLU A 164 -20.97 2.39 -3.37
C GLU A 164 -20.67 3.87 -3.60
N LYS A 165 -21.60 4.75 -3.25
CA LYS A 165 -21.36 6.19 -3.33
C LYS A 165 -20.16 6.58 -2.47
N PHE A 166 -19.24 7.31 -3.06
CA PHE A 166 -18.10 7.84 -2.32
C PHE A 166 -18.50 9.12 -1.56
N ARG A 167 -17.76 9.44 -0.49
CA ARG A 167 -17.96 10.68 0.29
C ARG A 167 -17.84 11.96 -0.55
N VAL A 168 -17.09 11.91 -1.66
CA VAL A 168 -16.98 13.01 -2.62
C VAL A 168 -18.05 12.83 -3.69
N PRO A 169 -19.01 13.76 -3.83
CA PRO A 169 -20.06 13.65 -4.85
C PRO A 169 -19.49 13.57 -6.27
N GLY A 170 -20.08 12.72 -7.10
CA GLY A 170 -19.63 12.47 -8.47
C GLY A 170 -18.67 11.31 -8.61
N PHE A 171 -18.39 10.61 -7.50
CA PHE A 171 -17.59 9.39 -7.49
C PHE A 171 -18.31 8.25 -6.79
N ILE A 172 -17.95 7.04 -7.19
CA ILE A 172 -18.22 5.80 -6.45
C ILE A 172 -16.90 5.16 -6.01
N SER A 173 -16.97 4.34 -4.98
CA SER A 173 -15.80 3.68 -4.42
C SER A 173 -16.08 2.23 -4.05
N ARG A 174 -15.01 1.45 -4.02
CA ARG A 174 -14.90 0.21 -3.25
C ARG A 174 -14.12 0.52 -1.99
N ASP A 175 -14.77 0.37 -0.84
CA ASP A 175 -14.08 0.44 0.45
C ASP A 175 -13.32 -0.88 0.68
N THR A 176 -12.05 -0.78 1.03
CA THR A 176 -11.23 -1.95 1.30
C THR A 176 -11.45 -2.53 2.71
N GLY A 177 -12.20 -1.85 3.56
CA GLY A 177 -12.41 -2.22 4.95
C GLY A 177 -11.19 -2.00 5.87
N ILE A 178 -10.15 -1.34 5.37
CA ILE A 178 -8.91 -1.12 6.11
C ILE A 178 -9.14 -0.22 7.31
N ALA A 179 -9.88 0.88 7.16
CA ALA A 179 -10.16 1.81 8.26
C ALA A 179 -10.77 1.10 9.48
N LYS A 180 -11.80 0.29 9.25
CA LYS A 180 -12.48 -0.51 10.29
C LYS A 180 -11.52 -1.47 11.01
N ASN A 181 -10.56 -2.04 10.30
CA ASN A 181 -9.66 -3.05 10.82
C ASN A 181 -8.37 -2.48 11.43
N THR A 182 -8.10 -1.18 11.23
CA THR A 182 -6.94 -0.47 11.78
C THR A 182 -7.31 0.55 12.85
N LYS A 183 -8.55 0.59 13.33
CA LYS A 183 -9.05 1.64 14.24
C LYS A 183 -8.88 3.04 13.64
N ASN A 184 -9.18 3.19 12.36
CA ASN A 184 -9.07 4.43 11.58
C ASN A 184 -7.64 5.01 11.48
N VAL A 185 -6.60 4.18 11.59
CA VAL A 185 -5.23 4.64 11.30
C VAL A 185 -5.11 5.06 9.84
N ALA A 186 -5.72 4.31 8.91
CA ALA A 186 -5.76 4.69 7.51
C ALA A 186 -7.06 4.20 6.83
N GLY A 187 -7.57 4.97 5.88
CA GLY A 187 -8.63 4.57 4.96
C GLY A 187 -8.06 4.39 3.55
N VAL A 188 -8.46 3.34 2.85
CA VAL A 188 -8.05 3.06 1.46
C VAL A 188 -9.28 2.76 0.63
N HIS A 189 -9.42 3.45 -0.50
CA HIS A 189 -10.53 3.30 -1.41
C HIS A 189 -10.05 3.19 -2.85
N ILE A 190 -10.64 2.30 -3.62
CA ILE A 190 -10.56 2.34 -5.08
C ILE A 190 -11.73 3.18 -5.54
N ILE A 191 -11.47 4.27 -6.26
CA ILE A 191 -12.51 5.21 -6.70
C ILE A 191 -12.57 5.29 -8.22
N ARG A 192 -13.75 5.58 -8.75
CA ARG A 192 -13.95 5.92 -10.15
C ARG A 192 -15.00 7.03 -10.29
N PRO A 193 -14.89 7.90 -11.31
CA PRO A 193 -15.85 8.95 -11.53
C PRO A 193 -17.17 8.37 -12.08
N GLU A 194 -18.30 8.95 -11.63
CA GLU A 194 -19.61 8.86 -12.28
C GLU A 194 -19.91 10.13 -13.08
N LYS A 195 -19.25 11.24 -12.75
CA LYS A 195 -19.41 12.55 -13.40
C LYS A 195 -18.04 13.14 -13.74
N ASN A 196 -18.02 14.01 -14.72
CA ASN A 196 -16.79 14.66 -15.20
C ASN A 196 -16.24 15.74 -14.26
N LYS A 197 -17.01 16.14 -13.25
CA LYS A 197 -16.63 17.14 -12.27
C LYS A 197 -17.07 16.72 -10.88
N SER A 198 -16.21 17.00 -9.89
CA SER A 198 -16.56 16.96 -8.47
C SER A 198 -16.56 18.37 -7.88
N PRO A 199 -17.27 18.61 -6.78
CA PRO A 199 -17.09 19.81 -6.00
C PRO A 199 -15.66 19.89 -5.44
N GLU A 200 -15.27 21.07 -5.04
CA GLU A 200 -14.07 21.27 -4.24
C GLU A 200 -14.21 20.57 -2.89
N THR A 201 -13.14 19.94 -2.45
CA THR A 201 -13.09 19.21 -1.18
C THR A 201 -11.82 19.53 -0.43
N TYR A 202 -11.85 19.36 0.88
CA TYR A 202 -10.69 19.48 1.77
C TYR A 202 -10.60 18.28 2.69
N HIS A 203 -9.45 18.10 3.31
CA HIS A 203 -9.22 17.07 4.33
C HIS A 203 -8.31 17.62 5.43
N ASP A 204 -8.39 17.00 6.59
CA ASP A 204 -7.55 17.24 7.77
C ASP A 204 -6.66 16.07 8.12
N SER A 205 -6.55 15.10 7.21
CA SER A 205 -5.65 13.94 7.38
C SER A 205 -4.19 14.37 7.31
N ASP A 206 -3.31 13.68 8.02
CA ASP A 206 -1.87 13.87 7.92
C ASP A 206 -1.36 13.65 6.49
N ILE A 207 -1.97 12.70 5.77
CA ILE A 207 -1.57 12.32 4.42
C ILE A 207 -2.83 12.05 3.58
N LEU A 208 -2.87 12.61 2.37
CA LEU A 208 -3.77 12.20 1.31
C LEU A 208 -2.93 11.77 0.10
N PHE A 209 -2.89 10.48 -0.15
CA PHE A 209 -2.18 9.90 -1.29
C PHE A 209 -3.18 9.47 -2.36
N ASN A 210 -2.96 9.89 -3.61
CA ASN A 210 -3.77 9.46 -4.76
C ASN A 210 -2.86 8.84 -5.81
N PHE A 211 -3.26 7.70 -6.35
CA PHE A 211 -2.58 7.02 -7.43
C PHE A 211 -3.56 6.77 -8.58
N VAL A 212 -3.27 7.30 -9.77
CA VAL A 212 -4.09 7.08 -10.97
C VAL A 212 -3.69 5.73 -11.57
N MET A 213 -4.58 4.77 -11.48
CA MET A 213 -4.34 3.42 -12.00
C MET A 213 -4.64 3.32 -13.49
N GLU A 214 -5.67 4.03 -13.95
CA GLU A 214 -6.16 3.98 -15.32
C GLU A 214 -6.85 5.30 -15.68
N GLY A 215 -6.72 5.72 -16.93
CA GLY A 215 -7.36 6.92 -17.45
C GLY A 215 -6.60 8.20 -17.13
N ASN A 216 -7.34 9.29 -17.01
CA ASN A 216 -6.76 10.62 -16.78
C ASN A 216 -7.54 11.34 -15.68
N MET A 217 -6.83 12.09 -14.86
CA MET A 217 -7.40 12.97 -13.84
C MET A 217 -6.79 14.37 -13.97
N ILE A 218 -7.61 15.38 -13.78
CA ILE A 218 -7.14 16.77 -13.59
C ILE A 218 -7.30 17.08 -12.11
N LEU A 219 -6.18 17.35 -11.45
CA LEU A 219 -6.14 17.78 -10.06
C LEU A 219 -5.98 19.29 -10.03
N SER A 220 -6.94 19.98 -9.42
CA SER A 220 -6.91 21.42 -9.20
C SER A 220 -6.89 21.72 -7.70
N GLY A 221 -6.25 22.79 -7.30
CA GLY A 221 -6.23 23.25 -5.91
C GLY A 221 -6.10 24.77 -5.86
N GLU A 222 -6.49 25.34 -4.73
CA GLU A 222 -6.39 26.78 -4.52
C GLU A 222 -4.95 27.26 -4.72
N GLY A 223 -4.76 28.31 -5.51
CA GLY A 223 -3.46 28.92 -5.80
C GLY A 223 -2.49 28.04 -6.62
N LYS A 224 -2.99 26.97 -7.27
CA LYS A 224 -2.20 26.08 -8.09
C LYS A 224 -2.76 25.93 -9.49
N GLU A 225 -1.89 25.90 -10.47
CA GLU A 225 -2.26 25.51 -11.83
C GLU A 225 -2.75 24.04 -11.85
N PRO A 226 -3.73 23.71 -12.70
CA PRO A 226 -4.23 22.37 -12.82
C PRO A 226 -3.16 21.37 -13.27
N PHE A 227 -3.08 20.22 -12.61
CA PHE A 227 -2.20 19.12 -12.96
C PHE A 227 -2.96 18.03 -13.70
N LYS A 228 -2.52 17.66 -14.89
CA LYS A 228 -3.00 16.46 -15.58
C LYS A 228 -2.17 15.25 -15.12
N LEU A 229 -2.87 14.26 -14.61
CA LEU A 229 -2.33 12.96 -14.17
C LEU A 229 -2.86 11.87 -15.09
N SER A 230 -2.00 10.88 -15.42
CA SER A 230 -2.32 9.74 -16.29
C SER A 230 -1.44 8.54 -15.96
#